data_5de198cb579257aaff8d2334d69e7427
#
_entry.id   5de198cb579257aaff8d2334d69e7427
#
_cell.length_a   1.000
_cell.length_b   1.000
_cell.length_c   1.000
_cell.angle_alpha   90.00
_cell.angle_beta   90.00
_cell.angle_gamma   90.00
#
_symmetry.space_group_name_H-M   'P 1'
#
loop_
_entity.id
_entity.type
_entity.pdbx_description
1 polymer ?
#
loop_
_entity_poly.entity_id
_entity_poly.type
_entity_poly.pdbx_seq_one_letter_code
_entity_poly.pdbx_strand_id
1 'polypeptide(L)'
;MHNNVNAYFFNEKNKNISKLTADTARIDESNNNFNANGNVVVVSDSGLTLKSKTLYWDHHYSIVVTSDSVQFTTKERDTLYGVGFESDMDLSHWKIIKPTGVTSRINN
;
A
#
# COMPACT_ATOMS: atom_id res chain seq x y z
N MET A 1 -19.41 -12.40 -5.81
CA MET A 1 -18.30 -13.30 -5.60
C MET A 1 -17.02 -12.58 -5.29
N HIS A 2 -16.35 -13.01 -4.28
CA HIS A 2 -15.11 -12.41 -3.90
C HIS A 2 -13.97 -13.25 -4.29
N ASN A 3 -12.98 -12.66 -4.86
CA ASN A 3 -11.77 -13.35 -5.13
C ASN A 3 -10.67 -12.66 -4.37
N ASN A 4 -10.09 -13.37 -3.44
CA ASN A 4 -8.93 -12.80 -2.77
C ASN A 4 -7.83 -12.66 -3.78
N VAL A 5 -7.37 -11.45 -3.95
CA VAL A 5 -6.33 -11.12 -4.91
C VAL A 5 -5.00 -11.08 -4.19
N ASN A 6 -4.01 -11.72 -4.79
CA ASN A 6 -2.63 -11.64 -4.32
C ASN A 6 -1.79 -11.13 -5.45
N ALA A 7 -1.15 -9.99 -5.26
CA ALA A 7 -0.27 -9.43 -6.27
C ALA A 7 1.11 -9.26 -5.67
N TYR A 8 2.12 -9.58 -6.43
CA TYR A 8 3.50 -9.47 -5.98
C TYR A 8 4.21 -8.48 -6.89
N PHE A 9 4.89 -7.54 -6.30
CA PHE A 9 5.65 -6.55 -7.04
C PHE A 9 7.14 -6.88 -6.94
N PHE A 10 7.82 -6.76 -8.07
CA PHE A 10 9.23 -7.12 -8.17
C PHE A 10 10.01 -5.94 -8.69
N ASN A 11 11.26 -5.83 -8.27
CA ASN A 11 12.14 -4.79 -8.80
C ASN A 11 12.81 -5.29 -10.08
N GLU A 12 13.72 -4.48 -10.62
CA GLU A 12 14.37 -4.81 -11.89
C GLU A 12 15.22 -6.08 -11.82
N LYS A 13 15.56 -6.49 -10.61
CA LYS A 13 16.37 -7.70 -10.42
C LYS A 13 15.50 -8.90 -10.10
N ASN A 14 14.19 -8.79 -10.33
CA ASN A 14 13.22 -9.83 -10.04
C ASN A 14 13.12 -10.21 -8.58
N LYS A 15 13.49 -9.29 -7.71
CA LYS A 15 13.34 -9.52 -6.28
C LYS A 15 11.96 -9.02 -5.85
N ASN A 16 11.26 -9.84 -5.07
CA ASN A 16 9.95 -9.46 -4.54
C ASN A 16 10.14 -8.33 -3.53
N ILE A 17 9.56 -7.17 -3.80
CA ILE A 17 9.72 -6.02 -2.91
C ILE A 17 8.45 -5.73 -2.12
N SER A 18 7.31 -6.23 -2.56
CA SER A 18 6.09 -6.07 -1.78
C SER A 18 5.03 -7.04 -2.27
N LYS A 19 4.05 -7.27 -1.40
CA LYS A 19 2.92 -8.14 -1.69
C LYS A 19 1.65 -7.38 -1.35
N LEU A 20 0.69 -7.42 -2.25
CA LEU A 20 -0.61 -6.79 -2.06
C LEU A 20 -1.70 -7.86 -1.99
N THR A 21 -2.60 -7.74 -1.03
CA THR A 21 -3.80 -8.56 -0.99
C THR A 21 -5.00 -7.64 -0.97
N ALA A 22 -6.10 -8.08 -1.58
CA ALA A 22 -7.32 -7.29 -1.66
C ALA A 22 -8.48 -8.22 -1.95
N ASP A 23 -9.70 -7.72 -1.76
CA ASP A 23 -10.88 -8.50 -2.13
C ASP A 23 -11.02 -8.57 -3.64
N THR A 24 -10.83 -7.46 -4.32
CA THR A 24 -10.90 -7.42 -5.78
C THR A 24 -9.81 -6.50 -6.32
N ALA A 25 -9.51 -6.68 -7.59
CA ALA A 25 -8.52 -5.84 -8.25
C ALA A 25 -8.84 -5.76 -9.74
N ARG A 26 -8.40 -4.68 -10.35
CA ARG A 26 -8.60 -4.46 -11.77
C ARG A 26 -7.31 -3.88 -12.37
N ILE A 27 -6.94 -4.39 -13.52
CA ILE A 27 -5.82 -3.84 -14.28
C ILE A 27 -6.37 -3.10 -15.48
N ASP A 28 -5.93 -1.86 -15.68
CA ASP A 28 -6.27 -1.11 -16.87
C ASP A 28 -5.25 -1.45 -17.93
N GLU A 29 -5.67 -2.16 -18.96
CA GLU A 29 -4.75 -2.68 -19.97
C GLU A 29 -4.15 -1.59 -20.84
N SER A 30 -4.77 -0.43 -20.89
CA SER A 30 -4.25 0.65 -21.74
C SER A 30 -3.01 1.28 -21.15
N ASN A 31 -2.84 1.26 -19.82
CA ASN A 31 -1.69 1.90 -19.19
C ASN A 31 -1.06 1.03 -18.11
N ASN A 32 -1.55 -0.19 -17.93
CA ASN A 32 -1.06 -1.13 -16.93
C ASN A 32 -1.18 -0.64 -15.49
N ASN A 33 -2.12 0.28 -15.27
CA ASN A 33 -2.40 0.72 -13.92
C ASN A 33 -3.27 -0.30 -13.21
N PHE A 34 -3.14 -0.34 -11.89
CA PHE A 34 -3.75 -1.39 -11.08
C PHE A 34 -4.58 -0.75 -9.99
N ASN A 35 -5.84 -1.18 -9.87
CA ASN A 35 -6.72 -0.70 -8.82
C ASN A 35 -7.12 -1.86 -7.95
N ALA A 36 -6.93 -1.73 -6.64
CA ALA A 36 -7.34 -2.74 -5.68
C ALA A 36 -8.42 -2.19 -4.78
N ASN A 37 -9.39 -3.02 -4.45
CA ASN A 37 -10.54 -2.61 -3.66
C ASN A 37 -10.86 -3.64 -2.60
N GLY A 38 -11.23 -3.16 -1.41
CA GLY A 38 -11.70 -3.99 -0.32
C GLY A 38 -10.56 -4.61 0.45
N ASN A 39 -10.40 -4.20 1.69
CA ASN A 39 -9.40 -4.78 2.61
C ASN A 39 -8.03 -4.89 1.97
N VAL A 40 -7.57 -3.79 1.40
CA VAL A 40 -6.27 -3.78 0.73
C VAL A 40 -5.17 -3.76 1.77
N VAL A 41 -4.23 -4.69 1.66
CA VAL A 41 -3.07 -4.75 2.54
C VAL A 41 -1.83 -4.90 1.68
N VAL A 42 -0.86 -4.03 1.89
CA VAL A 42 0.42 -4.11 1.20
C VAL A 42 1.49 -4.32 2.26
N VAL A 43 2.30 -5.34 2.07
CA VAL A 43 3.39 -5.64 2.98
C VAL A 43 4.69 -5.60 2.18
N SER A 44 5.62 -4.76 2.60
CA SER A 44 6.90 -4.69 1.93
C SER A 44 7.86 -5.71 2.55
N ASP A 45 8.92 -6.04 1.82
CA ASP A 45 9.90 -6.98 2.33
C ASP A 45 10.73 -6.36 3.46
N SER A 46 10.68 -5.05 3.64
CA SER A 46 11.36 -4.40 4.77
C SER A 46 10.49 -4.34 6.02
N GLY A 47 9.27 -4.88 5.99
CA GLY A 47 8.46 -4.97 7.18
C GLY A 47 7.44 -3.86 7.36
N LEU A 48 7.22 -3.06 6.34
CA LEU A 48 6.22 -2.00 6.38
C LEU A 48 4.88 -2.56 5.91
N THR A 49 3.80 -2.09 6.51
CA THR A 49 2.46 -2.56 6.16
C THR A 49 1.53 -1.37 5.95
N LEU A 50 0.83 -1.37 4.83
CA LEU A 50 -0.18 -0.36 4.51
C LEU A 50 -1.53 -1.04 4.41
N LYS A 51 -2.53 -0.48 5.09
CA LYS A 51 -3.92 -0.96 5.00
C LYS A 51 -4.79 0.17 4.54
N SER A 52 -5.67 -0.12 3.60
CA SER A 52 -6.57 0.88 3.02
C SER A 52 -7.79 0.18 2.44
N LYS A 53 -8.85 0.93 2.18
CA LYS A 53 -10.00 0.38 1.48
C LYS A 53 -9.73 0.24 0.00
N THR A 54 -8.97 1.15 -0.56
CA THR A 54 -8.64 1.12 -1.98
C THR A 54 -7.18 1.47 -2.14
N LEU A 55 -6.63 1.08 -3.27
CA LEU A 55 -5.26 1.42 -3.58
C LEU A 55 -5.10 1.48 -5.09
N TYR A 56 -4.37 2.46 -5.56
CA TYR A 56 -4.11 2.65 -6.97
C TYR A 56 -2.60 2.60 -7.20
N TRP A 57 -2.18 1.77 -8.13
CA TRP A 57 -0.78 1.69 -8.53
C TRP A 57 -0.65 2.30 -9.91
N ASP A 58 0.13 3.35 -10.01
CA ASP A 58 0.39 4.04 -11.26
C ASP A 58 1.68 3.48 -11.86
N HIS A 59 1.52 2.71 -12.92
CA HIS A 59 2.66 2.05 -13.53
C HIS A 59 3.64 3.06 -14.14
N HIS A 60 3.13 4.13 -14.70
CA HIS A 60 3.96 5.12 -15.38
C HIS A 60 4.92 5.81 -14.41
N TYR A 61 4.43 6.16 -13.23
CA TYR A 61 5.24 6.84 -12.24
C TYR A 61 5.80 5.90 -11.17
N SER A 62 5.43 4.62 -11.22
CA SER A 62 5.88 3.62 -10.26
C SER A 62 5.55 4.02 -8.83
N ILE A 63 4.35 4.54 -8.62
CA ILE A 63 3.89 4.96 -7.30
C ILE A 63 2.60 4.27 -6.93
N VAL A 64 2.38 4.22 -5.64
CA VAL A 64 1.18 3.66 -5.04
C VAL A 64 0.46 4.81 -4.34
N VAL A 65 -0.82 5.01 -4.64
CA VAL A 65 -1.57 6.13 -4.07
C VAL A 65 -2.96 5.69 -3.67
N THR A 66 -3.52 6.38 -2.70
CA THR A 66 -4.93 6.25 -2.35
C THR A 66 -5.39 7.57 -1.76
N SER A 67 -6.68 7.87 -1.93
CA SER A 67 -7.31 9.02 -1.29
C SER A 67 -8.14 8.63 -0.08
N ASP A 68 -8.19 7.35 0.24
CA ASP A 68 -8.98 6.86 1.36
C ASP A 68 -8.22 6.94 2.66
N SER A 69 -8.93 6.62 3.75
CA SER A 69 -8.28 6.50 5.05
C SER A 69 -7.30 5.35 5.03
N VAL A 70 -6.15 5.56 5.63
CA VAL A 70 -5.09 4.57 5.64
C VAL A 70 -4.60 4.33 7.05
N GLN A 71 -4.03 3.14 7.22
CA GLN A 71 -3.34 2.76 8.43
C GLN A 71 -1.98 2.23 7.99
N PHE A 72 -0.92 2.89 8.38
CA PHE A 72 0.41 2.54 7.94
C PHE A 72 1.25 2.15 9.16
N THR A 73 1.76 0.92 9.16
CA THR A 73 2.51 0.40 10.27
C THR A 73 3.97 0.28 9.89
N THR A 74 4.83 0.88 10.68
CA THR A 74 6.27 0.82 10.45
C THR A 74 6.83 -0.47 11.03
N LYS A 75 8.07 -0.76 10.71
CA LYS A 75 8.69 -1.97 11.25
C LYS A 75 8.94 -1.89 12.74
N GLU A 76 8.92 -0.70 13.32
CA GLU A 76 8.95 -0.54 14.78
C GLU A 76 7.57 -0.71 15.39
N ARG A 77 6.57 -1.00 14.57
CA ARG A 77 5.18 -1.21 14.99
C ARG A 77 4.46 0.05 15.43
N ASP A 78 4.97 1.20 15.04
CA ASP A 78 4.22 2.44 15.17
C ASP A 78 3.19 2.48 14.06
N THR A 79 1.96 2.83 14.41
CA THR A 79 0.89 2.90 13.43
C THR A 79 0.48 4.33 13.21
N LEU A 80 0.53 4.76 11.97
CA LEU A 80 0.16 6.12 11.57
C LEU A 80 -1.19 6.05 10.86
N TYR A 81 -2.05 6.97 11.18
CA TYR A 81 -3.39 7.05 10.58
C TYR A 81 -3.50 8.34 9.79
N GLY A 82 -4.22 8.28 8.71
CA GLY A 82 -4.45 9.48 7.92
C GLY A 82 -5.41 9.24 6.78
N VAL A 83 -5.61 10.28 5.99
CA VAL A 83 -6.43 10.23 4.80
C VAL A 83 -5.54 10.61 3.63
N GLY A 84 -5.42 9.68 2.68
CA GLY A 84 -4.54 9.90 1.56
C GLY A 84 -3.13 9.42 1.82
N PHE A 85 -2.58 8.70 0.86
CA PHE A 85 -1.25 8.11 1.02
C PHE A 85 -0.59 8.03 -0.36
N GLU A 86 0.70 8.24 -0.37
CA GLU A 86 1.48 8.14 -1.60
C GLU A 86 2.83 7.54 -1.27
N SER A 87 3.30 6.62 -2.10
CA SER A 87 4.54 5.92 -1.81
C SER A 87 5.11 5.33 -3.09
N ASP A 88 6.40 5.01 -3.08
CA ASP A 88 6.94 4.13 -4.11
C ASP A 88 6.52 2.69 -3.80
N MET A 89 6.87 1.77 -4.71
CA MET A 89 6.29 0.43 -4.66
C MET A 89 6.75 -0.43 -3.50
N ASP A 90 7.92 -0.14 -2.95
CA ASP A 90 8.42 -0.91 -1.82
C ASP A 90 8.15 -0.22 -0.49
N LEU A 91 7.38 0.87 -0.50
CA LEU A 91 7.00 1.65 0.68
C LEU A 91 8.18 2.31 1.38
N SER A 92 9.31 2.44 0.69
CA SER A 92 10.49 3.02 1.32
C SER A 92 10.43 4.55 1.39
N HIS A 93 9.71 5.18 0.49
CA HIS A 93 9.50 6.62 0.48
C HIS A 93 8.01 6.87 0.48
N TRP A 94 7.45 7.26 1.60
CA TRP A 94 6.01 7.36 1.74
C TRP A 94 5.61 8.69 2.35
N LYS A 95 4.34 9.04 2.14
CA LYS A 95 3.80 10.30 2.62
C LYS A 95 2.32 10.11 2.90
N ILE A 96 1.87 10.53 4.07
CA ILE A 96 0.45 10.57 4.40
C ILE A 96 -0.01 12.00 4.15
N ILE A 97 -1.04 12.15 3.31
CA ILE A 97 -1.47 13.47 2.85
C ILE A 97 -2.08 14.27 4.00
N LYS A 98 -2.98 13.64 4.77
CA LYS A 98 -3.60 14.28 5.91
C LYS A 98 -3.48 13.38 7.13
N PRO A 99 -2.42 13.52 7.90
CA PRO A 99 -2.27 12.68 9.10
C PRO A 99 -3.37 12.99 10.11
N THR A 100 -3.96 11.94 10.68
CA THR A 100 -5.02 12.11 11.66
C THR A 100 -4.64 11.56 13.03
N GLY A 101 -3.60 10.75 13.14
CA GLY A 101 -3.18 10.26 14.42
C GLY A 101 -2.03 9.28 14.31
N VAL A 102 -1.44 9.01 15.46
CA VAL A 102 -0.32 8.08 15.58
C VAL A 102 -0.55 7.25 16.81
N THR A 103 -0.35 5.95 16.68
CA THR A 103 -0.34 5.04 17.81
C THR A 103 1.03 4.41 17.87
N SER A 104 1.73 4.63 18.97
CA SER A 104 3.05 4.08 19.15
C SER A 104 2.99 2.99 20.20
N ARG A 105 3.77 1.93 20.02
CA ARG A 105 3.82 0.91 21.03
C ARG A 105 4.68 1.36 22.22
N ILE A 106 5.43 2.41 22.08
CA ILE A 106 6.21 2.93 23.19
C ILE A 106 5.36 3.92 23.94
N ASN A 107 5.14 3.63 25.20
CA ASN A 107 4.37 4.54 26.03
C ASN A 107 5.26 5.16 27.04
N ASN A 108 4.99 6.35 27.26
CA ASN A 108 5.76 6.91 28.31
C ASN A 108 5.12 7.82 29.15
#